data_555f856b6eff48ba68d06476b26f7d01
#
_entry.id   555f856b6eff48ba68d06476b26f7d01
#
_cell.length_a   1.000
_cell.length_b   1.000
_cell.length_c   1.000
_cell.angle_alpha   90.00
_cell.angle_beta   90.00
_cell.angle_gamma   90.00
#
_symmetry.space_group_name_H-M   'P 1'
#
loop_
_entity.id
_entity.type
_entity.pdbx_description
1 polymer ?
#
loop_
_entity_poly.entity_id
_entity_poly.type
_entity_poly.pdbx_seq_one_letter_code
_entity_poly.pdbx_strand_id
1 'polypeptide(L)'
;SLPAGLYSLDSLQSLNLSNNSLIGEISAEIGNLSSLEGITTYAHNSVTQYDALNLSNNLLTGIIPSEICDLPLDWGDSYMNEYQGFSISNNQFCSPFPYCLEGFIGSQDTSNCVQMKNQNVEIAPIKYSLSQNHPNPFNPITSLRYDLPNDGLVNITIYDMMGRIVKTLVNSSQIAGYRSIQW
;
A
#
# COMPACT_ATOMS: atom_id res chain seq x y z
N SER A 1 16.73 6.82 -11.43
CA SER A 1 16.18 6.55 -10.09
C SER A 1 15.58 7.81 -9.50
N LEU A 2 14.67 7.62 -8.57
CA LEU A 2 14.17 8.71 -7.75
C LEU A 2 15.33 9.25 -6.86
N PRO A 3 15.56 10.56 -6.81
CA PRO A 3 16.66 11.12 -6.02
C PRO A 3 16.34 11.05 -4.52
N ALA A 4 17.34 10.75 -3.68
CA ALA A 4 17.15 10.65 -2.23
C ALA A 4 16.56 11.92 -1.58
N GLY A 5 16.93 13.11 -2.10
CA GLY A 5 16.39 14.38 -1.62
C GLY A 5 14.88 14.56 -1.82
N LEU A 6 14.24 13.77 -2.70
CA LEU A 6 12.81 13.79 -2.90
C LEU A 6 12.05 13.42 -1.61
N TYR A 7 12.54 12.42 -0.91
CA TYR A 7 11.89 11.86 0.27
C TYR A 7 11.95 12.77 1.53
N SER A 8 12.68 13.89 1.42
CA SER A 8 12.73 14.92 2.47
C SER A 8 11.71 16.04 2.27
N LEU A 9 10.89 15.97 1.22
CA LEU A 9 9.90 16.99 0.88
C LEU A 9 8.56 16.67 1.56
N ASP A 10 8.53 16.75 2.87
CA ASP A 10 7.37 16.42 3.73
C ASP A 10 6.10 17.26 3.46
N SER A 11 6.27 18.45 2.88
CA SER A 11 5.18 19.36 2.50
C SER A 11 4.72 19.19 1.04
N LEU A 12 5.25 18.18 0.32
CA LEU A 12 4.89 17.94 -1.08
C LEU A 12 3.48 17.33 -1.16
N GLN A 13 2.56 18.00 -1.83
CA GLN A 13 1.17 17.57 -1.95
C GLN A 13 0.85 16.82 -3.24
N SER A 14 1.64 17.03 -4.30
CA SER A 14 1.43 16.40 -5.60
C SER A 14 2.77 16.14 -6.28
N LEU A 15 2.93 14.93 -6.81
CA LEU A 15 4.12 14.53 -7.55
C LEU A 15 3.73 13.75 -8.82
N ASN A 16 3.91 14.38 -9.97
CA ASN A 16 3.74 13.71 -11.24
C ASN A 16 5.09 13.58 -11.97
N LEU A 17 5.56 12.34 -12.07
CA LEU A 17 6.78 11.94 -12.79
C LEU A 17 6.46 10.93 -13.89
N SER A 18 5.20 10.86 -14.32
CA SER A 18 4.79 9.95 -15.38
C SER A 18 5.46 10.25 -16.73
N ASN A 19 5.45 9.27 -17.62
CA ASN A 19 5.98 9.38 -18.98
C ASN A 19 7.45 9.84 -19.03
N ASN A 20 8.28 9.23 -18.20
CA ASN A 20 9.73 9.45 -18.16
C ASN A 20 10.48 8.13 -18.41
N SER A 21 11.79 8.17 -18.27
CA SER A 21 12.67 7.00 -18.35
C SER A 21 13.32 6.72 -16.99
N LEU A 22 12.56 6.88 -15.91
CA LEU A 22 13.06 6.60 -14.56
C LEU A 22 13.30 5.12 -14.38
N ILE A 23 14.47 4.77 -13.84
CA ILE A 23 14.93 3.40 -13.57
C ILE A 23 15.21 3.21 -12.08
N GLY A 24 15.34 1.95 -11.66
CA GLY A 24 15.65 1.56 -10.29
C GLY A 24 14.42 1.38 -9.43
N GLU A 25 14.61 1.29 -8.13
CA GLU A 25 13.58 0.93 -7.16
C GLU A 25 12.99 2.15 -6.46
N ILE A 26 11.83 1.98 -5.85
CA ILE A 26 11.24 2.94 -4.92
C ILE A 26 11.84 2.65 -3.53
N SER A 27 12.38 3.66 -2.86
CA SER A 27 12.86 3.53 -1.49
C SER A 27 11.71 3.46 -0.49
N ALA A 28 11.90 2.76 0.63
CA ALA A 28 10.98 2.76 1.77
C ALA A 28 10.73 4.16 2.35
N GLU A 29 11.65 5.09 2.11
CA GLU A 29 11.51 6.50 2.47
C GLU A 29 10.33 7.20 1.77
N ILE A 30 9.68 6.56 0.78
CA ILE A 30 8.47 7.09 0.14
C ILE A 30 7.37 7.39 1.16
N GLY A 31 7.28 6.62 2.24
CA GLY A 31 6.33 6.84 3.33
C GLY A 31 6.54 8.15 4.11
N ASN A 32 7.69 8.83 3.94
CA ASN A 32 7.94 10.12 4.57
C ASN A 32 7.19 11.28 3.91
N LEU A 33 6.62 11.08 2.72
CA LEU A 33 5.86 12.11 1.99
C LEU A 33 4.45 12.28 2.59
N SER A 34 4.39 12.71 3.82
CA SER A 34 3.18 12.71 4.66
C SER A 34 2.10 13.72 4.25
N SER A 35 2.39 14.62 3.30
CA SER A 35 1.42 15.57 2.74
C SER A 35 0.99 15.24 1.31
N LEU A 36 1.34 14.06 0.79
CA LEU A 36 1.12 13.67 -0.61
C LEU A 36 -0.32 13.17 -0.83
N GLU A 37 -1.29 14.06 -0.78
CA GLU A 37 -2.73 13.79 -0.86
C GLU A 37 -3.39 14.22 -2.17
N GLY A 38 -2.62 14.86 -3.08
CA GLY A 38 -3.13 15.49 -4.29
C GLY A 38 -3.68 16.90 -4.06
N ILE A 39 -3.97 17.58 -5.15
CA ILE A 39 -4.46 18.95 -5.10
C ILE A 39 -5.71 19.07 -5.97
N THR A 40 -6.78 19.64 -5.42
CA THR A 40 -7.97 20.03 -6.18
C THR A 40 -8.10 21.54 -6.17
N THR A 41 -8.12 22.15 -7.36
CA THR A 41 -8.29 23.60 -7.52
C THR A 41 -9.62 23.91 -8.21
N TYR A 42 -10.30 24.94 -7.73
CA TYR A 42 -11.57 25.42 -8.26
C TYR A 42 -11.37 26.80 -8.88
N ALA A 43 -11.59 26.94 -10.18
CA ALA A 43 -11.49 28.21 -10.88
C ALA A 43 -12.59 28.34 -11.93
N HIS A 44 -13.41 29.39 -11.85
CA HIS A 44 -14.36 29.82 -12.88
C HIS A 44 -15.11 28.69 -13.62
N ASN A 45 -15.83 27.84 -12.90
CA ASN A 45 -16.56 26.67 -13.43
C ASN A 45 -15.70 25.51 -13.94
N SER A 46 -14.42 25.48 -13.62
CA SER A 46 -13.56 24.34 -13.84
C SER A 46 -12.98 23.80 -12.53
N VAL A 47 -12.89 22.50 -12.46
CA VAL A 47 -12.18 21.79 -11.37
C VAL A 47 -10.95 21.16 -12.00
N THR A 48 -9.78 21.46 -11.47
CA THR A 48 -8.53 20.81 -11.86
C THR A 48 -8.04 19.99 -10.69
N GLN A 49 -7.83 18.71 -10.94
CA GLN A 49 -7.26 17.78 -9.97
C GLN A 49 -5.86 17.41 -10.41
N TYR A 50 -4.95 17.38 -9.46
CA TYR A 50 -3.57 16.94 -9.66
C TYR A 50 -3.36 15.66 -8.85
N ASP A 51 -2.73 14.69 -9.49
CA ASP A 51 -2.39 13.41 -8.86
C ASP A 51 -1.58 13.64 -7.59
N ALA A 52 -1.86 12.87 -6.56
CA ALA A 52 -1.01 12.82 -5.39
C ALA A 52 0.35 12.24 -5.78
N LEU A 53 0.36 11.04 -6.37
CA LEU A 53 1.57 10.38 -6.86
C LEU A 53 1.32 9.69 -8.20
N ASN A 54 1.96 10.16 -9.25
CA ASN A 54 1.92 9.53 -10.56
C ASN A 54 3.34 9.17 -11.04
N LEU A 55 3.67 7.89 -11.01
CA LEU A 55 4.93 7.32 -11.51
C LEU A 55 4.72 6.45 -12.76
N SER A 56 3.54 6.49 -13.37
CA SER A 56 3.20 5.64 -14.51
C SER A 56 4.08 5.86 -15.73
N ASN A 57 4.17 4.87 -16.60
CA ASN A 57 4.94 4.93 -17.84
C ASN A 57 6.42 5.30 -17.60
N ASN A 58 7.09 4.49 -16.79
CA ASN A 58 8.52 4.57 -16.51
C ASN A 58 9.17 3.19 -16.63
N LEU A 59 10.41 3.06 -16.23
CA LEU A 59 11.19 1.81 -16.22
C LEU A 59 11.60 1.44 -14.78
N LEU A 60 10.75 1.78 -13.80
CA LEU A 60 10.99 1.46 -12.40
C LEU A 60 10.85 -0.05 -12.17
N THR A 61 11.70 -0.61 -11.32
CA THR A 61 11.86 -2.05 -11.09
C THR A 61 11.79 -2.40 -9.61
N GLY A 62 11.91 -3.69 -9.31
CA GLY A 62 12.04 -4.19 -7.93
C GLY A 62 10.69 -4.41 -7.27
N ILE A 63 10.74 -4.55 -5.94
CA ILE A 63 9.57 -4.72 -5.10
C ILE A 63 9.15 -3.35 -4.56
N ILE A 64 7.87 -3.06 -4.60
CA ILE A 64 7.35 -1.83 -4.03
C ILE A 64 7.37 -1.95 -2.50
N PRO A 65 7.97 -1.00 -1.77
CA PRO A 65 8.03 -1.05 -0.32
C PRO A 65 6.64 -0.87 0.32
N SER A 66 6.41 -1.55 1.45
CA SER A 66 5.14 -1.48 2.19
C SER A 66 4.81 -0.08 2.71
N GLU A 67 5.82 0.75 2.90
CA GLU A 67 5.73 2.14 3.35
C GLU A 67 4.99 3.04 2.35
N ILE A 68 4.77 2.58 1.13
CA ILE A 68 3.88 3.28 0.19
C ILE A 68 2.44 3.36 0.72
N CYS A 69 2.06 2.41 1.58
CA CYS A 69 0.75 2.40 2.23
C CYS A 69 0.62 3.43 3.36
N ASP A 70 1.72 4.04 3.79
CA ASP A 70 1.74 5.11 4.80
C ASP A 70 1.41 6.49 4.17
N LEU A 71 1.36 6.58 2.83
CA LEU A 71 0.94 7.79 2.16
C LEU A 71 -0.51 8.15 2.53
N PRO A 72 -0.83 9.45 2.67
CA PRO A 72 -2.17 9.91 3.09
C PRO A 72 -3.20 9.78 1.95
N LEU A 73 -3.27 8.61 1.32
CA LEU A 73 -4.17 8.30 0.22
C LEU A 73 -5.33 7.45 0.70
N ASP A 74 -6.49 7.65 0.10
CA ASP A 74 -7.65 6.80 0.36
C ASP A 74 -7.53 5.49 -0.45
N TRP A 75 -7.00 4.46 0.20
CA TRP A 75 -6.80 3.14 -0.38
C TRP A 75 -8.07 2.27 -0.40
N GLY A 76 -9.22 2.79 0.06
CA GLY A 76 -10.39 1.99 0.42
C GLY A 76 -11.60 2.10 -0.49
N ASP A 77 -11.79 3.14 -1.24
CA ASP A 77 -13.06 3.40 -1.93
C ASP A 77 -12.91 3.52 -3.44
N SER A 78 -12.85 2.36 -4.10
CA SER A 78 -12.90 2.23 -5.56
C SER A 78 -14.23 2.66 -6.19
N TYR A 79 -15.29 2.90 -5.40
CA TYR A 79 -16.62 3.15 -5.92
C TYR A 79 -17.05 4.61 -5.97
N MET A 80 -16.35 5.52 -5.30
CA MET A 80 -16.79 6.91 -5.18
C MET A 80 -15.88 7.93 -5.84
N ASN A 81 -14.63 7.58 -6.21
CA ASN A 81 -13.72 8.54 -6.83
C ASN A 81 -13.10 7.95 -8.10
N GLU A 82 -13.57 8.38 -9.24
CA GLU A 82 -12.93 8.14 -10.54
C GLU A 82 -11.49 8.72 -10.60
N TYR A 83 -11.04 9.40 -9.54
CA TYR A 83 -9.76 10.11 -9.50
C TYR A 83 -9.06 9.89 -8.16
N GLN A 84 -8.29 8.83 -8.08
CA GLN A 84 -7.56 8.54 -6.83
C GLN A 84 -6.20 9.22 -6.73
N GLY A 85 -5.78 9.95 -7.75
CA GLY A 85 -4.52 10.67 -7.72
C GLY A 85 -3.28 9.80 -7.56
N PHE A 86 -3.39 8.48 -7.79
CA PHE A 86 -2.28 7.52 -7.67
C PHE A 86 -2.19 6.64 -8.91
N SER A 87 -0.99 6.54 -9.49
CA SER A 87 -0.70 5.60 -10.57
C SER A 87 0.75 5.17 -10.59
N ILE A 88 0.97 3.87 -10.70
CA ILE A 88 2.28 3.23 -10.91
C ILE A 88 2.27 2.30 -12.12
N SER A 89 1.23 2.34 -12.93
CA SER A 89 1.05 1.47 -14.08
C SER A 89 2.17 1.61 -15.11
N ASN A 90 2.34 0.60 -15.96
CA ASN A 90 3.34 0.59 -17.02
C ASN A 90 4.78 0.86 -16.51
N ASN A 91 5.18 0.07 -15.53
CA ASN A 91 6.53 -0.05 -15.00
C ASN A 91 6.97 -1.52 -15.02
N GLN A 92 8.00 -1.87 -14.30
CA GLN A 92 8.58 -3.22 -14.23
C GLN A 92 8.63 -3.72 -12.78
N PHE A 93 7.64 -3.40 -11.97
CA PHE A 93 7.58 -3.85 -10.60
C PHE A 93 7.25 -5.33 -10.49
N CYS A 94 7.81 -5.97 -9.48
CA CYS A 94 7.67 -7.40 -9.21
C CYS A 94 6.80 -7.67 -7.97
N SER A 95 6.05 -8.76 -8.02
CA SER A 95 5.34 -9.31 -6.85
C SER A 95 6.35 -9.81 -5.78
N PRO A 96 6.00 -9.77 -4.46
CA PRO A 96 4.68 -9.40 -3.92
C PRO A 96 4.44 -7.90 -3.87
N PHE A 97 3.18 -7.52 -4.04
CA PHE A 97 2.77 -6.12 -3.94
C PHE A 97 2.21 -5.80 -2.55
N PRO A 98 2.44 -4.57 -2.02
CA PRO A 98 1.79 -4.10 -0.81
C PRO A 98 0.27 -4.20 -0.90
N TYR A 99 -0.35 -4.53 0.20
CA TYR A 99 -1.79 -4.79 0.26
C TYR A 99 -2.67 -3.59 -0.13
N CYS A 100 -2.24 -2.38 0.18
CA CYS A 100 -2.97 -1.16 -0.17
C CYS A 100 -3.08 -0.94 -1.68
N LEU A 101 -2.21 -1.59 -2.46
CA LEU A 101 -2.18 -1.47 -3.91
C LEU A 101 -3.09 -2.50 -4.61
N GLU A 102 -3.85 -3.31 -3.87
CA GLU A 102 -4.80 -4.23 -4.48
C GLU A 102 -5.83 -3.44 -5.30
N GLY A 103 -5.84 -3.66 -6.62
CA GLY A 103 -6.64 -2.87 -7.57
C GLY A 103 -5.95 -1.65 -8.17
N PHE A 104 -4.79 -1.20 -7.65
CA PHE A 104 -4.07 0.00 -8.13
C PHE A 104 -2.77 -0.29 -8.88
N ILE A 105 -2.33 -1.55 -8.93
CA ILE A 105 -1.06 -1.96 -9.55
C ILE A 105 -1.00 -1.57 -11.04
N GLY A 106 -2.12 -1.70 -11.76
CA GLY A 106 -2.15 -1.52 -13.20
C GLY A 106 -1.27 -2.55 -13.93
N SER A 107 -0.98 -2.30 -15.19
CA SER A 107 -0.10 -3.17 -15.98
C SER A 107 1.36 -3.02 -15.56
N GLN A 108 2.07 -4.15 -15.42
CA GLN A 108 3.50 -4.21 -15.15
C GLN A 108 4.18 -5.15 -16.15
N ASP A 109 5.35 -4.77 -16.66
CA ASP A 109 6.21 -5.70 -17.38
C ASP A 109 7.01 -6.53 -16.37
N THR A 110 6.54 -7.73 -16.12
CA THR A 110 7.14 -8.66 -15.15
C THR A 110 8.17 -9.61 -15.80
N SER A 111 8.58 -9.37 -17.03
CA SER A 111 9.51 -10.26 -17.76
C SER A 111 10.85 -10.43 -17.05
N ASN A 112 11.32 -9.40 -16.36
CA ASN A 112 12.56 -9.40 -15.59
C ASN A 112 12.40 -9.91 -14.14
N CYS A 113 11.19 -10.26 -13.71
CA CYS A 113 10.93 -10.75 -12.36
C CYS A 113 11.30 -12.22 -12.13
N VAL A 114 11.80 -12.91 -13.14
CA VAL A 114 12.04 -14.37 -13.12
C VAL A 114 13.10 -14.79 -12.10
N GLN A 115 14.02 -13.90 -11.75
CA GLN A 115 15.08 -14.21 -10.76
C GLN A 115 14.56 -14.27 -9.31
N MET A 116 13.39 -13.67 -9.03
CA MET A 116 12.79 -13.68 -7.70
C MET A 116 11.90 -14.91 -7.46
N LYS A 117 11.45 -15.61 -8.51
CA LYS A 117 10.63 -16.82 -8.39
C LYS A 117 11.37 -18.03 -7.82
N ASN A 118 12.70 -18.06 -7.87
CA ASN A 118 13.51 -19.17 -7.37
C ASN A 118 14.06 -18.97 -5.95
N GLN A 119 13.85 -17.81 -5.36
CA GLN A 119 14.04 -17.61 -3.94
C GLN A 119 12.63 -17.56 -3.32
N ASN A 120 12.25 -18.59 -2.60
CA ASN A 120 11.15 -18.56 -1.64
C ASN A 120 11.51 -17.61 -0.48
N VAL A 121 11.85 -16.37 -0.80
CA VAL A 121 11.91 -15.31 0.16
C VAL A 121 10.49 -14.74 0.22
N GLU A 122 9.65 -15.38 1.02
CA GLU A 122 8.56 -14.64 1.65
C GLU A 122 9.27 -13.50 2.40
N ILE A 123 9.18 -12.27 1.87
CA ILE A 123 9.69 -11.11 2.59
C ILE A 123 8.80 -11.00 3.82
N ALA A 124 9.30 -11.54 4.93
CA ALA A 124 8.59 -11.43 6.19
C ALA A 124 8.54 -9.94 6.58
N PRO A 125 7.42 -9.47 7.13
CA PRO A 125 7.36 -8.14 7.67
C PRO A 125 8.48 -7.93 8.70
N ILE A 126 9.02 -6.72 8.77
CA ILE A 126 10.12 -6.40 9.70
C ILE A 126 9.63 -6.04 11.11
N LYS A 127 8.34 -5.78 11.27
CA LYS A 127 7.70 -5.45 12.57
C LYS A 127 6.34 -6.12 12.69
N TYR A 128 5.90 -6.37 13.93
CA TYR A 128 4.52 -6.75 14.19
C TYR A 128 3.60 -5.57 13.93
N SER A 129 2.53 -5.78 13.21
CA SER A 129 1.47 -4.78 13.03
C SER A 129 0.08 -5.42 13.09
N LEU A 130 -0.89 -4.60 13.44
CA LEU A 130 -2.32 -4.90 13.33
C LEU A 130 -2.99 -3.67 12.73
N SER A 131 -3.49 -3.80 11.53
CA SER A 131 -4.17 -2.71 10.82
C SER A 131 -5.60 -2.55 11.33
N GLN A 132 -6.15 -1.35 11.14
CA GLN A 132 -7.57 -1.12 11.37
C GLN A 132 -8.38 -2.04 10.44
N ASN A 133 -9.51 -2.54 10.96
CA ASN A 133 -10.40 -3.36 10.15
C ASN A 133 -10.99 -2.56 8.98
N HIS A 134 -11.08 -3.21 7.81
CA HIS A 134 -11.64 -2.60 6.62
C HIS A 134 -12.63 -3.57 5.91
N PRO A 135 -13.79 -3.06 5.47
CA PRO A 135 -14.33 -1.74 5.65
C PRO A 135 -14.68 -1.42 7.12
N ASN A 136 -14.69 -0.13 7.48
CA ASN A 136 -15.14 0.36 8.78
C ASN A 136 -15.83 1.73 8.61
N PRO A 137 -17.20 1.85 8.77
CA PRO A 137 -18.10 0.78 9.24
C PRO A 137 -18.23 -0.40 8.28
N PHE A 138 -18.59 -1.57 8.80
CA PHE A 138 -18.73 -2.81 8.02
C PHE A 138 -20.18 -3.32 7.97
N ASN A 139 -20.54 -4.04 6.89
CA ASN A 139 -21.84 -4.68 6.72
C ASN A 139 -21.78 -5.82 5.70
N PRO A 140 -21.93 -7.06 6.09
CA PRO A 140 -21.80 -7.63 7.44
C PRO A 140 -20.36 -8.11 7.72
N ILE A 141 -19.42 -7.96 6.79
CA ILE A 141 -18.10 -8.55 6.83
C ILE A 141 -17.03 -7.45 6.86
N THR A 142 -16.00 -7.65 7.65
CA THR A 142 -14.79 -6.83 7.65
C THR A 142 -13.55 -7.71 7.71
N SER A 143 -12.41 -7.20 7.23
CA SER A 143 -11.13 -7.88 7.30
C SER A 143 -10.20 -7.19 8.28
N LEU A 144 -9.49 -8.00 9.10
CA LEU A 144 -8.38 -7.55 9.92
C LEU A 144 -7.09 -8.08 9.30
N ARG A 145 -6.12 -7.20 9.14
CA ARG A 145 -4.78 -7.54 8.61
C ARG A 145 -3.75 -7.41 9.71
N TYR A 146 -2.79 -8.31 9.73
CA TYR A 146 -1.72 -8.32 10.71
C TYR A 146 -0.45 -8.92 10.13
N ASP A 147 0.68 -8.46 10.62
CA ASP A 147 2.00 -8.79 10.11
C ASP A 147 2.81 -9.51 11.17
N LEU A 148 3.47 -10.59 10.77
CA LEU A 148 4.27 -11.45 11.63
C LEU A 148 5.71 -11.48 11.12
N PRO A 149 6.66 -10.78 11.77
CA PRO A 149 8.08 -10.86 11.39
C PRO A 149 8.70 -12.23 11.64
N ASN A 150 8.19 -12.98 12.61
CA ASN A 150 8.68 -14.32 12.98
C ASN A 150 7.51 -15.27 13.19
N ASP A 151 7.81 -16.56 13.07
CA ASP A 151 6.86 -17.61 13.46
C ASP A 151 6.47 -17.48 14.93
N GLY A 152 5.19 -17.67 15.24
CA GLY A 152 4.74 -17.53 16.61
C GLY A 152 3.28 -17.87 16.83
N LEU A 153 2.89 -17.90 18.11
CA LEU A 153 1.49 -18.05 18.51
C LEU A 153 0.77 -16.73 18.32
N VAL A 154 -0.28 -16.75 17.52
CA VAL A 154 -1.15 -15.60 17.27
C VAL A 154 -2.47 -15.79 17.99
N ASN A 155 -2.89 -14.78 18.75
CA ASN A 155 -4.23 -14.71 19.32
C ASN A 155 -4.89 -13.39 18.92
N ILE A 156 -6.00 -13.47 18.18
CA ILE A 156 -6.84 -12.33 17.80
C ILE A 156 -8.23 -12.58 18.37
N THR A 157 -8.62 -11.76 19.32
CA THR A 157 -9.90 -11.89 20.01
C THR A 157 -10.66 -10.56 19.99
N ILE A 158 -11.92 -10.62 19.65
CA ILE A 158 -12.84 -9.47 19.63
C ILE A 158 -13.52 -9.36 20.98
N TYR A 159 -13.56 -8.16 21.51
CA TYR A 159 -14.21 -7.81 22.77
C TYR A 159 -15.31 -6.79 22.53
N ASP A 160 -16.35 -6.83 23.35
CA ASP A 160 -17.33 -5.77 23.42
C ASP A 160 -16.83 -4.58 24.26
N MET A 161 -17.61 -3.51 24.31
CA MET A 161 -17.27 -2.29 25.06
C MET A 161 -17.18 -2.51 26.57
N MET A 162 -17.66 -3.65 27.08
CA MET A 162 -17.57 -4.05 28.48
C MET A 162 -16.39 -5.00 28.76
N GLY A 163 -15.56 -5.26 27.75
CA GLY A 163 -14.40 -6.16 27.83
C GLY A 163 -14.76 -7.66 27.81
N ARG A 164 -15.97 -8.02 27.42
CA ARG A 164 -16.37 -9.45 27.31
C ARG A 164 -15.99 -9.96 25.93
N ILE A 165 -15.49 -11.20 25.89
CA ILE A 165 -15.13 -11.86 24.63
C ILE A 165 -16.40 -12.07 23.79
N VAL A 166 -16.35 -11.54 22.57
CA VAL A 166 -17.37 -11.77 21.53
C VAL A 166 -16.99 -12.95 20.67
N LYS A 167 -15.73 -12.98 20.21
CA LYS A 167 -15.22 -14.07 19.38
C LYS A 167 -13.69 -14.10 19.36
N THR A 168 -13.10 -15.29 19.38
CA THR A 168 -11.70 -15.50 19.03
C THR A 168 -11.62 -15.87 17.55
N LEU A 169 -10.93 -15.05 16.78
CA LEU A 169 -10.76 -15.22 15.34
C LEU A 169 -9.57 -16.11 15.01
N VAL A 170 -8.46 -15.93 15.74
CA VAL A 170 -7.23 -16.71 15.59
C VAL A 170 -6.73 -17.10 16.97
N ASN A 171 -6.31 -18.33 17.13
CA ASN A 171 -5.58 -18.83 18.31
C ASN A 171 -4.74 -20.04 17.89
N SER A 172 -3.68 -19.80 17.12
CA SER A 172 -2.83 -20.88 16.60
C SER A 172 -1.43 -20.38 16.29
N SER A 173 -0.47 -21.31 16.21
CA SER A 173 0.85 -21.02 15.70
C SER A 173 0.78 -20.71 14.20
N GLN A 174 1.41 -19.63 13.77
CA GLN A 174 1.46 -19.19 12.39
C GLN A 174 2.90 -18.88 12.00
N ILE A 175 3.22 -19.12 10.75
CA ILE A 175 4.51 -18.75 10.16
C ILE A 175 4.57 -17.25 9.90
N ALA A 176 5.76 -16.68 9.88
CA ALA A 176 6.02 -15.30 9.49
C ALA A 176 5.32 -14.94 8.17
N GLY A 177 4.97 -13.67 7.98
CA GLY A 177 4.33 -13.18 6.76
C GLY A 177 3.17 -12.22 7.01
N TYR A 178 2.62 -11.69 5.93
CA TYR A 178 1.43 -10.85 5.92
C TYR A 178 0.17 -11.72 5.99
N ARG A 179 -0.74 -11.40 6.87
CA ARG A 179 -1.92 -12.22 7.18
C ARG A 179 -3.21 -11.40 7.16
N SER A 180 -4.32 -12.05 6.86
CA SER A 180 -5.64 -11.45 7.01
C SER A 180 -6.64 -12.47 7.53
N ILE A 181 -7.64 -11.98 8.27
CA ILE A 181 -8.76 -12.78 8.77
C ILE A 181 -10.05 -11.99 8.65
N GLN A 182 -11.11 -12.62 8.24
CA GLN A 182 -12.44 -12.01 8.14
C GLN A 182 -13.25 -12.23 9.42
N TRP A 183 -14.03 -11.24 9.74
CA TRP A 183 -15.04 -11.24 10.79
C TRP A 183 -16.36 -10.73 10.30
#